data_ba3e34e596a5082de0c7e2e197594d0a
#
_entry.id   ba3e34e596a5082de0c7e2e197594d0a
#
_cell.length_a   1.000
_cell.length_b   1.000
_cell.length_c   1.000
_cell.angle_alpha   90.00
_cell.angle_beta   90.00
_cell.angle_gamma   90.00
#
_symmetry.space_group_name_H-M   'P 1'
#
loop_
_entity.id
_entity.type
_entity.pdbx_description
1 polymer ?
#
loop_
_entity_poly.entity_id
_entity_poly.type
_entity_poly.pdbx_seq_one_letter_code
_entity_poly.pdbx_strand_id
1 'polypeptide(L)'
;RDLLRSRGLGDVYKRQEVQEAIDMCDFAVGLSRQLYGLTMPSERPNHRLQELWHPIGVVGCITAFNFPMAVFAWNFCLAAVCGNSIIWKPSPHSNDCAKGIKHAWDKVSGEFSDLILILEGTNAEAVSICEDARINLVSATGSTKMGKELAPIVAERLGKLLLELGGNNAAIVCPSADLDLTIKGIAFSACGTAGQRCTSLRRLFVHQSIYDDCINRLEKCFDELIIGCPTKDKSQIGPLISEESFQLMQETIESLKSKKIKVIGGDRLKIEDPKEYYVKPALVLVNKVEEEMLSETFAPILYVKSYEDIKDAIYMQNNVKQGLSSSIFTNDMRESELFLSESGSDCGIANVNIGTSGAEIGGAFGGEKDTGGGRESGSDAWKNYMRRVTATVNYGEDLPLAQGVEFDET
;
A
#
# COMPACT_ATOMS: atom_id res chain seq x y z
N ARG A 1 7.20 14.53 20.87
CA ARG A 1 6.20 14.55 21.98
C ARG A 1 5.15 15.66 21.85
N ASP A 2 5.40 16.72 21.07
CA ASP A 2 4.41 17.81 20.85
C ASP A 2 3.40 17.54 19.73
N LEU A 3 3.62 16.52 18.93
CA LEU A 3 2.74 16.09 17.82
C LEU A 3 1.36 15.56 18.28
N LEU A 4 1.24 15.12 19.53
CA LEU A 4 -0.02 14.63 20.11
C LEU A 4 -1.03 15.74 20.46
N ARG A 5 -0.69 17.02 20.25
CA ARG A 5 -1.54 18.19 20.54
C ARG A 5 -2.11 18.89 19.31
N SER A 6 -1.95 18.30 18.13
CA SER A 6 -2.48 18.86 16.90
C SER A 6 -4.00 18.78 16.86
N ARG A 7 -4.62 19.93 16.54
CA ARG A 7 -6.05 20.20 16.71
C ARG A 7 -6.85 20.01 15.41
N GLY A 8 -6.69 18.90 14.72
CA GLY A 8 -7.51 18.63 13.56
C GLY A 8 -7.00 17.46 12.75
N LEU A 9 -7.89 16.59 12.27
CA LEU A 9 -7.52 15.39 11.51
C LEU A 9 -6.75 15.71 10.22
N GLY A 10 -7.07 16.83 9.53
CA GLY A 10 -6.34 17.23 8.32
C GLY A 10 -4.86 17.56 8.57
N ASP A 11 -4.56 18.18 9.71
CA ASP A 11 -3.19 18.52 10.12
C ASP A 11 -2.47 17.29 10.69
N VAL A 12 -3.21 16.37 11.30
CA VAL A 12 -2.70 15.08 11.78
C VAL A 12 -2.21 14.24 10.60
N TYR A 13 -2.96 14.14 9.49
CA TYR A 13 -2.53 13.38 8.32
C TYR A 13 -1.28 13.93 7.66
N LYS A 14 -1.15 15.25 7.51
CA LYS A 14 0.05 15.87 6.95
C LYS A 14 1.28 15.64 7.82
N ARG A 15 1.11 15.76 9.15
CA ARG A 15 2.18 15.50 10.10
C ARG A 15 2.50 14.03 10.22
N GLN A 16 1.50 13.15 10.06
CA GLN A 16 1.67 11.71 10.10
C GLN A 16 2.59 11.24 8.97
N GLU A 17 2.42 11.73 7.75
CA GLU A 17 3.25 11.34 6.62
C GLU A 17 4.71 11.81 6.78
N VAL A 18 4.92 13.02 7.32
CA VAL A 18 6.26 13.49 7.68
C VAL A 18 6.86 12.66 8.81
N GLN A 19 6.08 12.34 9.83
CA GLN A 19 6.54 11.50 10.94
C GLN A 19 6.87 10.10 10.46
N GLU A 20 6.06 9.54 9.60
CA GLU A 20 6.29 8.22 8.99
C GLU A 20 7.61 8.18 8.20
N ALA A 21 7.93 9.25 7.47
CA ALA A 21 9.23 9.37 6.79
C ALA A 21 10.40 9.46 7.78
N ILE A 22 10.22 10.14 8.92
CA ILE A 22 11.24 10.19 9.99
C ILE A 22 11.41 8.80 10.62
N ASP A 23 10.32 8.13 10.95
CA ASP A 23 10.34 6.79 11.54
C ASP A 23 11.00 5.78 10.60
N MET A 24 10.81 5.95 9.29
CA MET A 24 11.49 5.13 8.27
C MET A 24 12.99 5.39 8.23
N CYS A 25 13.44 6.63 8.43
CA CYS A 25 14.86 6.92 8.57
C CYS A 25 15.44 6.24 9.82
N ASP A 26 14.76 6.28 10.95
CA ASP A 26 15.19 5.62 12.19
C ASP A 26 15.23 4.10 12.02
N PHE A 27 14.23 3.52 11.35
CA PHE A 27 14.23 2.10 11.00
C PHE A 27 15.44 1.72 10.12
N ALA A 28 15.73 2.50 9.07
CA ALA A 28 16.86 2.24 8.18
C ALA A 28 18.21 2.35 8.89
N VAL A 29 18.37 3.31 9.82
CA VAL A 29 19.58 3.43 10.67
C VAL A 29 19.75 2.16 11.51
N GLY A 30 18.70 1.65 12.14
CA GLY A 30 18.73 0.38 12.87
C GLY A 30 19.05 -0.81 11.97
N LEU A 31 18.44 -0.84 10.78
CA LEU A 31 18.62 -1.89 9.78
C LEU A 31 20.05 -1.96 9.25
N SER A 32 20.79 -0.84 9.22
CA SER A 32 22.20 -0.81 8.78
C SER A 32 23.11 -1.80 9.52
N ARG A 33 22.69 -2.30 10.68
CA ARG A 33 23.40 -3.31 11.48
C ARG A 33 22.77 -4.70 11.38
N GLN A 34 21.77 -4.89 10.53
CA GLN A 34 20.94 -6.09 10.47
C GLN A 34 20.77 -6.65 9.04
N LEU A 35 21.62 -6.23 8.10
CA LEU A 35 21.64 -6.76 6.73
C LEU A 35 22.39 -8.09 6.68
N TYR A 36 21.95 -9.06 7.47
CA TYR A 36 22.65 -10.33 7.66
C TYR A 36 22.53 -11.25 6.44
N GLY A 37 23.66 -11.90 6.08
CA GLY A 37 23.65 -13.10 5.29
C GLY A 37 23.58 -14.36 6.16
N LEU A 38 23.50 -15.51 5.51
CA LEU A 38 23.47 -16.81 6.17
C LEU A 38 24.83 -17.51 6.04
N THR A 39 25.19 -18.30 7.04
CA THR A 39 26.29 -19.27 6.97
C THR A 39 25.69 -20.66 7.16
N MET A 40 26.00 -21.56 6.24
CA MET A 40 25.44 -22.90 6.19
C MET A 40 26.59 -23.95 6.18
N PRO A 41 26.36 -25.16 6.72
CA PRO A 41 27.29 -26.28 6.52
C PRO A 41 27.47 -26.58 5.02
N SER A 42 28.69 -26.82 4.60
CA SER A 42 28.96 -27.33 3.26
C SER A 42 28.86 -28.86 3.24
N GLU A 43 28.43 -29.42 2.13
CA GLU A 43 28.50 -30.89 1.88
C GLU A 43 29.92 -31.38 1.67
N ARG A 44 30.87 -30.47 1.40
CA ARG A 44 32.28 -30.79 1.14
C ARG A 44 33.12 -30.51 2.38
N PRO A 45 34.07 -31.41 2.72
CA PRO A 45 35.06 -31.13 3.79
C PRO A 45 35.88 -29.87 3.44
N ASN A 46 36.28 -29.13 4.46
CA ASN A 46 37.11 -27.93 4.32
C ASN A 46 36.52 -26.83 3.42
N HIS A 47 35.17 -26.77 3.34
CA HIS A 47 34.47 -25.73 2.61
C HIS A 47 33.54 -24.93 3.55
N ARG A 48 33.35 -23.66 3.19
CA ARG A 48 32.38 -22.76 3.83
C ARG A 48 31.39 -22.28 2.81
N LEU A 49 30.10 -22.43 3.12
CA LEU A 49 28.98 -21.95 2.30
C LEU A 49 28.31 -20.76 2.98
N GLN A 50 28.11 -19.67 2.23
CA GLN A 50 27.52 -18.43 2.73
C GLN A 50 26.55 -17.84 1.71
N GLU A 51 25.55 -17.14 2.21
CA GLU A 51 24.79 -16.16 1.42
C GLU A 51 25.18 -14.74 1.84
N LEU A 52 25.49 -13.91 0.87
CA LEU A 52 25.88 -12.52 1.04
C LEU A 52 24.90 -11.62 0.30
N TRP A 53 24.72 -10.42 0.81
CA TRP A 53 23.89 -9.40 0.20
C TRP A 53 24.73 -8.24 -0.33
N HIS A 54 24.47 -7.84 -1.58
CA HIS A 54 25.19 -6.74 -2.24
C HIS A 54 24.21 -5.73 -2.82
N PRO A 55 24.57 -4.45 -2.90
CA PRO A 55 23.79 -3.43 -3.58
C PRO A 55 23.43 -3.85 -5.01
N ILE A 56 22.32 -3.34 -5.51
CA ILE A 56 21.91 -3.52 -6.91
C ILE A 56 22.22 -2.32 -7.80
N GLY A 57 22.61 -1.17 -7.22
CA GLY A 57 23.00 0.03 -7.94
C GLY A 57 21.89 1.08 -8.02
N VAL A 58 21.26 1.26 -9.18
CA VAL A 58 20.21 2.27 -9.36
C VAL A 58 18.82 1.65 -9.20
N VAL A 59 17.99 2.31 -8.41
CA VAL A 59 16.56 1.98 -8.21
C VAL A 59 15.71 3.05 -8.88
N GLY A 60 14.77 2.66 -9.72
CA GLY A 60 13.69 3.51 -10.23
C GLY A 60 12.50 3.47 -9.26
N CYS A 61 12.03 4.64 -8.83
CA CYS A 61 10.89 4.76 -7.93
C CYS A 61 9.81 5.63 -8.56
N ILE A 62 8.64 5.07 -8.82
CA ILE A 62 7.48 5.75 -9.38
C ILE A 62 6.43 5.81 -8.29
N THR A 63 6.02 7.02 -7.85
CA THR A 63 5.07 7.17 -6.74
C THR A 63 3.77 7.83 -7.16
N ALA A 64 2.69 7.45 -6.47
CA ALA A 64 1.36 8.03 -6.62
C ALA A 64 1.23 9.36 -5.84
N PHE A 65 0.09 10.04 -6.04
CA PHE A 65 -0.16 11.36 -5.46
C PHE A 65 -0.62 11.35 -4.00
N ASN A 66 -1.17 10.23 -3.55
CA ASN A 66 -1.93 10.16 -2.29
C ASN A 66 -1.05 10.06 -1.03
N PHE A 67 0.18 9.55 -1.18
CA PHE A 67 1.22 9.53 -0.15
C PHE A 67 2.56 10.03 -0.76
N PRO A 68 2.64 11.32 -1.09
CA PRO A 68 3.77 11.86 -1.87
C PRO A 68 5.11 11.84 -1.15
N MET A 69 5.12 11.70 0.16
CA MET A 69 6.33 11.68 0.99
C MET A 69 6.62 10.29 1.56
N ALA A 70 5.64 9.63 2.16
CA ALA A 70 5.84 8.39 2.89
C ALA A 70 6.31 7.26 1.98
N VAL A 71 5.64 7.01 0.85
CA VAL A 71 6.00 5.94 -0.10
C VAL A 71 7.40 6.17 -0.69
N PHE A 72 7.75 7.41 -0.99
CA PHE A 72 9.12 7.72 -1.41
C PHE A 72 10.13 7.41 -0.29
N ALA A 73 9.83 7.78 0.96
CA ALA A 73 10.71 7.52 2.09
C ALA A 73 10.89 6.02 2.34
N TRP A 74 9.85 5.19 2.19
CA TRP A 74 9.95 3.73 2.26
C TRP A 74 10.97 3.19 1.27
N ASN A 75 10.86 3.62 0.01
CA ASN A 75 11.77 3.20 -1.05
C ASN A 75 13.19 3.76 -0.86
N PHE A 76 13.32 5.05 -0.62
CA PHE A 76 14.61 5.71 -0.53
C PHE A 76 15.44 5.23 0.66
N CYS A 77 14.83 5.14 1.85
CA CYS A 77 15.56 4.73 3.05
C CYS A 77 16.09 3.30 2.93
N LEU A 78 15.30 2.38 2.35
CA LEU A 78 15.76 1.02 2.08
C LEU A 78 16.81 0.98 0.97
N ALA A 79 16.63 1.72 -0.12
CA ALA A 79 17.62 1.79 -1.18
C ALA A 79 18.96 2.33 -0.67
N ALA A 80 18.94 3.43 0.09
CA ALA A 80 20.13 4.09 0.61
C ALA A 80 20.89 3.22 1.63
N VAL A 81 20.20 2.62 2.61
CA VAL A 81 20.84 1.74 3.60
C VAL A 81 21.44 0.50 2.97
N CYS A 82 20.88 0.05 1.85
CA CYS A 82 21.41 -1.06 1.05
C CYS A 82 22.50 -0.63 0.06
N GLY A 83 22.92 0.64 0.05
CA GLY A 83 24.01 1.15 -0.79
C GLY A 83 23.62 1.48 -2.23
N ASN A 84 22.36 1.83 -2.49
CA ASN A 84 21.83 2.17 -3.82
C ASN A 84 21.51 3.66 -3.93
N SER A 85 21.51 4.18 -5.16
CA SER A 85 20.92 5.47 -5.52
C SER A 85 19.50 5.29 -6.08
N ILE A 86 18.73 6.38 -6.12
CA ILE A 86 17.34 6.34 -6.56
C ILE A 86 17.04 7.40 -7.62
N ILE A 87 16.38 7.00 -8.69
CA ILE A 87 15.72 7.92 -9.63
C ILE A 87 14.24 7.92 -9.28
N TRP A 88 13.75 9.05 -8.80
CA TRP A 88 12.38 9.21 -8.35
C TRP A 88 11.52 9.97 -9.36
N LYS A 89 10.48 9.32 -9.86
CA LYS A 89 9.45 9.93 -10.68
C LYS A 89 8.18 10.09 -9.84
N PRO A 90 7.93 11.26 -9.25
CA PRO A 90 6.70 11.55 -8.50
C PRO A 90 5.49 11.63 -9.44
N SER A 91 4.28 11.51 -8.87
CA SER A 91 3.07 11.89 -9.58
C SER A 91 3.11 13.37 -9.97
N PRO A 92 2.60 13.77 -11.16
CA PRO A 92 2.50 15.18 -11.54
C PRO A 92 1.76 16.04 -10.51
N HIS A 93 0.79 15.46 -9.78
CA HIS A 93 0.04 16.16 -8.73
C HIS A 93 0.85 16.38 -7.43
N SER A 94 2.05 15.83 -7.32
CA SER A 94 2.89 15.91 -6.11
C SER A 94 4.33 16.39 -6.36
N ASN A 95 4.60 16.99 -7.52
CA ASN A 95 5.94 17.50 -7.87
C ASN A 95 6.49 18.48 -6.83
N ASP A 96 5.66 19.36 -6.29
CA ASP A 96 6.10 20.34 -5.28
C ASP A 96 6.52 19.67 -3.97
N CYS A 97 5.84 18.59 -3.58
CA CYS A 97 6.28 17.77 -2.44
C CYS A 97 7.66 17.15 -2.71
N ALA A 98 7.87 16.60 -3.90
CA ALA A 98 9.15 16.02 -4.29
C ALA A 98 10.29 17.04 -4.27
N LYS A 99 10.07 18.23 -4.82
CA LYS A 99 11.05 19.34 -4.76
C LYS A 99 11.35 19.74 -3.32
N GLY A 100 10.33 19.80 -2.47
CA GLY A 100 10.51 20.11 -1.05
C GLY A 100 11.38 19.09 -0.32
N ILE A 101 11.16 17.79 -0.58
CA ILE A 101 11.96 16.70 -0.03
C ILE A 101 13.41 16.77 -0.53
N LYS A 102 13.60 16.94 -1.85
CA LYS A 102 14.95 17.08 -2.44
C LYS A 102 15.70 18.26 -1.85
N HIS A 103 15.03 19.40 -1.71
CA HIS A 103 15.63 20.58 -1.09
C HIS A 103 16.04 20.33 0.38
N ALA A 104 15.22 19.61 1.16
CA ALA A 104 15.56 19.22 2.52
C ALA A 104 16.77 18.26 2.55
N TRP A 105 16.80 17.29 1.63
CA TRP A 105 17.91 16.36 1.47
C TRP A 105 19.21 17.09 1.12
N ASP A 106 19.19 17.98 0.14
CA ASP A 106 20.38 18.72 -0.31
C ASP A 106 21.03 19.58 0.79
N LYS A 107 20.24 20.03 1.76
CA LYS A 107 20.77 20.80 2.90
C LYS A 107 21.61 19.97 3.88
N VAL A 108 21.40 18.67 3.93
CA VAL A 108 22.00 17.80 4.95
C VAL A 108 22.89 16.71 4.36
N SER A 109 22.75 16.40 3.09
CA SER A 109 23.39 15.23 2.46
C SER A 109 24.87 15.45 2.07
N GLY A 110 25.33 16.70 1.96
CA GLY A 110 26.70 16.99 1.55
C GLY A 110 27.08 16.31 0.23
N GLU A 111 28.09 15.48 0.23
CA GLU A 111 28.57 14.72 -0.95
C GLU A 111 27.59 13.65 -1.44
N PHE A 112 26.54 13.31 -0.66
CA PHE A 112 25.53 12.31 -1.01
C PHE A 112 24.29 12.90 -1.69
N SER A 113 24.33 14.19 -2.10
CA SER A 113 23.20 14.85 -2.75
C SER A 113 22.67 14.07 -3.95
N ASP A 114 23.54 13.46 -4.73
CA ASP A 114 23.24 12.73 -5.97
C ASP A 114 22.64 11.32 -5.72
N LEU A 115 22.46 10.89 -4.49
CA LEU A 115 21.71 9.66 -4.22
C LEU A 115 20.24 9.77 -4.61
N ILE A 116 19.69 10.98 -4.70
CA ILE A 116 18.32 11.24 -5.14
C ILE A 116 18.35 12.10 -6.42
N LEU A 117 17.86 11.52 -7.52
CA LEU A 117 17.55 12.24 -8.74
C LEU A 117 16.04 12.29 -8.93
N ILE A 118 15.46 13.48 -9.11
CA ILE A 118 14.04 13.64 -9.46
C ILE A 118 13.90 13.72 -10.98
N LEU A 119 13.00 12.90 -11.52
CA LEU A 119 12.57 12.93 -12.91
C LEU A 119 11.10 13.39 -12.96
N GLU A 120 10.88 14.69 -13.14
CA GLU A 120 9.53 15.23 -13.32
C GLU A 120 8.99 14.85 -14.70
N GLY A 121 7.70 14.57 -14.79
CA GLY A 121 7.07 14.28 -16.08
C GLY A 121 5.79 13.46 -15.97
N THR A 122 5.43 12.88 -17.09
CA THR A 122 4.18 12.14 -17.34
C THR A 122 4.40 10.63 -17.33
N ASN A 123 3.55 9.89 -18.03
CA ASN A 123 3.73 8.46 -18.22
C ASN A 123 4.95 8.11 -19.09
N ALA A 124 5.38 9.02 -19.97
CA ALA A 124 6.54 8.78 -20.83
C ALA A 124 7.83 8.62 -20.01
N GLU A 125 8.01 9.43 -18.97
CA GLU A 125 9.16 9.33 -18.07
C GLU A 125 9.09 8.07 -17.19
N ALA A 126 7.90 7.61 -16.84
CA ALA A 126 7.74 6.32 -16.16
C ALA A 126 8.16 5.15 -17.06
N VAL A 127 7.77 5.18 -18.33
CA VAL A 127 8.21 4.20 -19.34
C VAL A 127 9.71 4.24 -19.52
N SER A 128 10.33 5.43 -19.63
CA SER A 128 11.79 5.55 -19.80
C SER A 128 12.58 4.96 -18.63
N ILE A 129 12.08 5.08 -17.39
CA ILE A 129 12.66 4.40 -16.22
C ILE A 129 12.57 2.87 -16.38
N CYS A 130 11.44 2.37 -16.88
CA CYS A 130 11.23 0.93 -17.05
C CYS A 130 12.10 0.33 -18.17
N GLU A 131 12.36 1.10 -19.23
CA GLU A 131 13.18 0.69 -20.38
C GLU A 131 14.70 0.71 -20.09
N ASP A 132 15.15 1.55 -19.16
CA ASP A 132 16.58 1.74 -18.92
C ASP A 132 17.21 0.54 -18.21
N ALA A 133 18.06 -0.19 -18.93
CA ALA A 133 18.76 -1.38 -18.43
C ALA A 133 19.73 -1.11 -17.25
N ARG A 134 20.09 0.14 -16.98
CA ARG A 134 20.93 0.52 -15.83
C ARG A 134 20.13 0.52 -14.52
N ILE A 135 18.79 0.56 -14.60
CA ILE A 135 17.88 0.54 -13.44
C ILE A 135 17.52 -0.91 -13.13
N ASN A 136 18.16 -1.47 -12.12
CA ASN A 136 18.03 -2.89 -11.80
C ASN A 136 16.74 -3.27 -11.08
N LEU A 137 16.13 -2.33 -10.33
CA LEU A 137 14.84 -2.48 -9.70
C LEU A 137 13.96 -1.28 -10.06
N VAL A 138 12.74 -1.55 -10.51
CA VAL A 138 11.69 -0.55 -10.60
C VAL A 138 10.66 -0.84 -9.50
N SER A 139 10.48 0.11 -8.57
CA SER A 139 9.36 0.11 -7.63
C SER A 139 8.32 1.11 -8.12
N ALA A 140 7.08 0.65 -8.34
CA ALA A 140 6.03 1.48 -8.90
C ALA A 140 4.73 1.35 -8.11
N THR A 141 4.29 2.49 -7.55
CA THR A 141 3.03 2.63 -6.83
C THR A 141 2.05 3.44 -7.67
N GLY A 142 0.86 2.87 -7.94
CA GLY A 142 -0.14 3.53 -8.74
C GLY A 142 -1.37 2.68 -9.06
N SER A 143 -2.02 2.95 -10.20
CA SER A 143 -3.19 2.18 -10.61
C SER A 143 -2.81 0.80 -11.16
N THR A 144 -3.72 -0.16 -11.02
CA THR A 144 -3.58 -1.50 -11.65
C THR A 144 -3.35 -1.40 -13.16
N LYS A 145 -3.98 -0.41 -13.82
CA LYS A 145 -3.75 -0.14 -15.25
C LYS A 145 -2.29 0.21 -15.53
N MET A 146 -1.74 1.16 -14.78
CA MET A 146 -0.32 1.54 -14.89
C MET A 146 0.61 0.35 -14.66
N GLY A 147 0.37 -0.47 -13.64
CA GLY A 147 1.18 -1.65 -13.37
C GLY A 147 1.17 -2.64 -14.53
N LYS A 148 0.01 -2.88 -15.14
CA LYS A 148 -0.12 -3.75 -16.33
C LYS A 148 0.54 -3.19 -17.59
N GLU A 149 0.67 -1.87 -17.69
CA GLU A 149 1.41 -1.22 -18.78
C GLU A 149 2.93 -1.28 -18.58
N LEU A 150 3.41 -1.09 -17.34
CA LEU A 150 4.84 -1.03 -17.04
C LEU A 150 5.50 -2.41 -16.84
N ALA A 151 4.77 -3.36 -16.27
CA ALA A 151 5.33 -4.68 -15.94
C ALA A 151 5.92 -5.43 -17.16
N PRO A 152 5.27 -5.48 -18.33
CA PRO A 152 5.84 -6.13 -19.50
C PRO A 152 7.16 -5.52 -19.94
N ILE A 153 7.32 -4.19 -19.85
CA ILE A 153 8.52 -3.46 -20.25
C ILE A 153 9.73 -3.88 -19.40
N VAL A 154 9.52 -3.92 -18.07
CA VAL A 154 10.57 -4.36 -17.14
C VAL A 154 10.89 -5.85 -17.31
N ALA A 155 9.85 -6.67 -17.54
CA ALA A 155 10.00 -8.11 -17.75
C ALA A 155 10.77 -8.44 -19.05
N GLU A 156 10.57 -7.69 -20.13
CA GLU A 156 11.25 -7.87 -21.41
C GLU A 156 12.77 -7.81 -21.27
N ARG A 157 13.27 -6.92 -20.39
CA ARG A 157 14.70 -6.81 -20.10
C ARG A 157 15.17 -7.62 -18.89
N LEU A 158 14.31 -8.50 -18.33
CA LEU A 158 14.56 -9.33 -17.16
C LEU A 158 14.93 -8.51 -15.90
N GLY A 159 14.42 -7.27 -15.80
CA GLY A 159 14.60 -6.39 -14.66
C GLY A 159 13.76 -6.83 -13.45
N LYS A 160 14.14 -6.38 -12.26
CA LYS A 160 13.34 -6.58 -11.05
C LYS A 160 12.22 -5.56 -10.99
N LEU A 161 11.05 -6.00 -10.55
CA LEU A 161 9.86 -5.17 -10.42
C LEU A 161 9.21 -5.38 -9.06
N LEU A 162 8.85 -4.28 -8.41
CA LEU A 162 8.01 -4.23 -7.22
C LEU A 162 6.80 -3.36 -7.57
N LEU A 163 5.61 -3.89 -7.38
CA LEU A 163 4.36 -3.21 -7.73
C LEU A 163 3.46 -3.11 -6.50
N GLU A 164 3.05 -1.88 -6.19
CA GLU A 164 2.04 -1.56 -5.19
C GLU A 164 0.90 -0.80 -5.88
N LEU A 165 -0.13 -1.55 -6.25
CA LEU A 165 -1.20 -1.07 -7.10
C LEU A 165 -2.51 -0.86 -6.31
N GLY A 166 -3.62 -0.73 -7.03
CA GLY A 166 -4.94 -0.55 -6.45
C GLY A 166 -5.39 -1.69 -5.55
N GLY A 167 -6.31 -1.39 -4.66
CA GLY A 167 -6.95 -2.34 -3.74
C GLY A 167 -8.46 -2.23 -3.80
N ASN A 168 -9.15 -3.35 -3.59
CA ASN A 168 -10.60 -3.39 -3.42
C ASN A 168 -10.95 -4.04 -2.07
N ASN A 169 -10.49 -3.37 -1.03
CA ASN A 169 -10.39 -3.92 0.32
C ASN A 169 -11.76 -4.15 0.96
N ALA A 170 -11.85 -5.21 1.75
CA ALA A 170 -13.07 -5.55 2.46
C ALA A 170 -12.88 -5.63 3.97
N ALA A 171 -13.98 -5.41 4.70
CA ALA A 171 -14.08 -5.72 6.11
C ALA A 171 -15.31 -6.60 6.38
N ILE A 172 -15.16 -7.52 7.34
CA ILE A 172 -16.23 -8.41 7.82
C ILE A 172 -16.59 -7.98 9.24
N VAL A 173 -17.88 -7.79 9.52
CA VAL A 173 -18.38 -7.45 10.86
C VAL A 173 -19.21 -8.62 11.38
N CYS A 174 -18.68 -9.30 12.38
CA CYS A 174 -19.29 -10.47 13.00
C CYS A 174 -20.30 -10.09 14.09
N PRO A 175 -21.21 -11.00 14.50
CA PRO A 175 -22.20 -10.73 15.53
C PRO A 175 -21.61 -10.28 16.88
N SER A 176 -20.41 -10.74 17.21
CA SER A 176 -19.71 -10.44 18.45
C SER A 176 -18.93 -9.12 18.43
N ALA A 177 -18.90 -8.40 17.29
CA ALA A 177 -18.12 -7.18 17.14
C ALA A 177 -18.55 -6.07 18.12
N ASP A 178 -17.57 -5.35 18.65
CA ASP A 178 -17.84 -4.08 19.33
C ASP A 178 -18.18 -3.01 18.29
N LEU A 179 -19.47 -2.67 18.17
CA LEU A 179 -19.93 -1.71 17.16
C LEU A 179 -19.39 -0.30 17.36
N ASP A 180 -19.11 0.15 18.59
CA ASP A 180 -18.57 1.49 18.84
C ASP A 180 -17.15 1.63 18.30
N LEU A 181 -16.33 0.60 18.45
CA LEU A 181 -15.01 0.49 17.84
C LEU A 181 -15.11 0.30 16.33
N THR A 182 -15.98 -0.60 15.89
CA THR A 182 -16.17 -0.99 14.49
C THR A 182 -16.55 0.18 13.61
N ILE A 183 -17.55 0.99 14.00
CA ILE A 183 -18.01 2.16 13.23
C ILE A 183 -16.87 3.17 13.03
N LYS A 184 -16.07 3.42 14.05
CA LYS A 184 -14.91 4.33 13.95
C LYS A 184 -13.85 3.80 12.97
N GLY A 185 -13.54 2.50 13.08
CA GLY A 185 -12.60 1.85 12.18
C GLY A 185 -13.05 1.84 10.72
N ILE A 186 -14.32 1.58 10.48
CA ILE A 186 -14.94 1.60 9.14
C ILE A 186 -14.94 3.02 8.57
N ALA A 187 -15.43 4.01 9.33
CA ALA A 187 -15.51 5.39 8.87
C ALA A 187 -14.12 5.94 8.51
N PHE A 188 -13.13 5.69 9.35
CA PHE A 188 -11.75 6.07 9.06
C PHE A 188 -11.22 5.40 7.78
N SER A 189 -11.43 4.09 7.64
CA SER A 189 -10.90 3.33 6.51
C SER A 189 -11.60 3.65 5.18
N ALA A 190 -12.91 3.92 5.20
CA ALA A 190 -13.67 4.22 3.99
C ALA A 190 -13.54 5.68 3.55
N CYS A 191 -13.48 6.63 4.51
CA CYS A 191 -13.58 8.05 4.23
C CYS A 191 -12.25 8.80 4.35
N GLY A 192 -11.26 8.23 5.04
CA GLY A 192 -9.94 8.84 5.18
C GLY A 192 -9.30 9.18 3.83
N THR A 193 -8.72 10.37 3.69
CA THR A 193 -8.14 10.90 2.44
C THR A 193 -9.16 10.89 1.28
N ALA A 194 -10.45 11.13 1.58
CA ALA A 194 -11.56 11.04 0.63
C ALA A 194 -11.60 9.68 -0.12
N GLY A 195 -11.31 8.57 0.57
CA GLY A 195 -11.28 7.24 -0.04
C GLY A 195 -10.13 7.02 -1.04
N GLN A 196 -9.13 7.92 -1.08
CA GLN A 196 -8.02 7.87 -2.03
C GLN A 196 -6.77 7.20 -1.45
N ARG A 197 -6.96 6.04 -0.79
CA ARG A 197 -5.88 5.16 -0.38
C ARG A 197 -6.01 3.81 -1.09
N CYS A 198 -4.90 3.20 -1.42
CA CYS A 198 -4.89 1.83 -1.92
C CYS A 198 -5.52 0.85 -0.90
N THR A 199 -5.38 1.15 0.40
CA THR A 199 -5.98 0.39 1.51
C THR A 199 -7.37 0.88 1.94
N SER A 200 -8.00 1.84 1.25
CA SER A 200 -9.35 2.29 1.61
C SER A 200 -10.34 1.14 1.60
N LEU A 201 -11.21 1.13 2.62
CA LEU A 201 -12.29 0.16 2.70
C LEU A 201 -13.34 0.47 1.62
N ARG A 202 -13.58 -0.49 0.75
CA ARG A 202 -14.54 -0.39 -0.37
C ARG A 202 -15.78 -1.26 -0.15
N ARG A 203 -15.61 -2.42 0.48
CA ARG A 203 -16.63 -3.44 0.62
C ARG A 203 -16.76 -3.85 2.09
N LEU A 204 -17.98 -3.78 2.61
CA LEU A 204 -18.31 -4.14 3.99
C LEU A 204 -19.30 -5.29 3.99
N PHE A 205 -18.96 -6.37 4.65
CA PHE A 205 -19.83 -7.52 4.86
C PHE A 205 -20.26 -7.52 6.32
N VAL A 206 -21.58 -7.35 6.59
CA VAL A 206 -22.12 -7.26 7.94
C VAL A 206 -23.03 -8.45 8.20
N HIS A 207 -22.84 -9.13 9.32
CA HIS A 207 -23.71 -10.25 9.69
C HIS A 207 -25.16 -9.75 9.84
N GLN A 208 -26.13 -10.53 9.30
CA GLN A 208 -27.52 -10.09 9.20
C GLN A 208 -28.15 -9.73 10.55
N SER A 209 -27.75 -10.35 11.66
CA SER A 209 -28.32 -10.09 13.00
C SER A 209 -28.03 -8.68 13.53
N ILE A 210 -26.99 -8.01 13.00
CA ILE A 210 -26.56 -6.66 13.43
C ILE A 210 -26.57 -5.66 12.27
N TYR A 211 -27.07 -6.08 11.10
CA TYR A 211 -26.98 -5.30 9.87
C TYR A 211 -27.66 -3.92 10.01
N ASP A 212 -28.90 -3.87 10.45
CA ASP A 212 -29.67 -2.61 10.53
C ASP A 212 -29.07 -1.64 11.56
N ASP A 213 -28.60 -2.13 12.72
CA ASP A 213 -27.93 -1.27 13.71
C ASP A 213 -26.61 -0.72 13.16
N CYS A 214 -25.83 -1.56 12.50
CA CYS A 214 -24.56 -1.15 11.89
C CYS A 214 -24.81 -0.07 10.79
N ILE A 215 -25.78 -0.26 9.90
CA ILE A 215 -26.11 0.70 8.85
C ILE A 215 -26.57 2.05 9.44
N ASN A 216 -27.49 2.03 10.41
CA ASN A 216 -28.00 3.24 11.04
C ASN A 216 -26.86 4.06 11.70
N ARG A 217 -25.93 3.38 12.35
CA ARG A 217 -24.76 4.03 12.97
C ARG A 217 -23.79 4.58 11.93
N LEU A 218 -23.54 3.85 10.83
CA LEU A 218 -22.67 4.31 9.74
C LEU A 218 -23.26 5.53 9.04
N GLU A 219 -24.57 5.50 8.73
CA GLU A 219 -25.28 6.61 8.09
C GLU A 219 -25.12 7.88 8.95
N LYS A 220 -25.41 7.77 10.25
CA LYS A 220 -25.23 8.88 11.19
C LYS A 220 -23.78 9.36 11.23
N CYS A 221 -22.81 8.45 11.34
CA CYS A 221 -21.39 8.79 11.38
C CYS A 221 -20.95 9.51 10.11
N PHE A 222 -21.37 9.05 8.92
CA PHE A 222 -21.01 9.67 7.64
C PHE A 222 -21.63 11.06 7.47
N ASP A 223 -22.85 11.27 7.99
CA ASP A 223 -23.51 12.58 7.93
C ASP A 223 -22.88 13.62 8.87
N GLU A 224 -22.29 13.18 9.98
CA GLU A 224 -21.59 14.03 10.95
C GLU A 224 -20.15 14.39 10.51
N LEU A 225 -19.61 13.79 9.43
CA LEU A 225 -18.24 14.06 8.98
C LEU A 225 -18.07 15.49 8.47
N ILE A 226 -17.04 16.16 8.95
CA ILE A 226 -16.70 17.52 8.54
C ILE A 226 -15.84 17.51 7.28
N ILE A 227 -16.43 17.89 6.16
CA ILE A 227 -15.78 17.92 4.86
C ILE A 227 -15.36 19.35 4.55
N GLY A 228 -14.10 19.55 4.19
CA GLY A 228 -13.60 20.90 3.91
C GLY A 228 -12.10 20.95 3.65
N CYS A 229 -11.58 22.18 3.56
CA CYS A 229 -10.16 22.42 3.29
C CYS A 229 -9.28 21.73 4.35
N PRO A 230 -8.37 20.84 3.94
CA PRO A 230 -7.55 20.09 4.89
C PRO A 230 -6.52 20.93 5.64
N THR A 231 -6.35 22.21 5.29
CA THR A 231 -5.51 23.16 6.03
C THR A 231 -6.27 23.89 7.13
N LYS A 232 -7.60 23.77 7.18
CA LYS A 232 -8.43 24.38 8.22
C LYS A 232 -8.62 23.43 9.38
N ASP A 233 -8.63 23.99 10.58
CA ASP A 233 -8.93 23.23 11.79
C ASP A 233 -10.32 22.57 11.70
N LYS A 234 -10.39 21.29 12.10
CA LYS A 234 -11.58 20.44 12.14
C LYS A 234 -11.99 19.71 10.85
N SER A 235 -11.45 20.02 9.67
CA SER A 235 -11.76 19.23 8.47
C SER A 235 -11.25 17.80 8.60
N GLN A 236 -12.14 16.84 8.39
CA GLN A 236 -11.84 15.39 8.46
C GLN A 236 -11.61 14.78 7.09
N ILE A 237 -12.28 15.31 6.07
CA ILE A 237 -12.20 14.82 4.70
C ILE A 237 -11.90 16.01 3.78
N GLY A 238 -10.86 15.88 2.97
CA GLY A 238 -10.49 16.82 1.90
C GLY A 238 -11.19 16.53 0.58
N PRO A 239 -10.79 17.22 -0.52
CA PRO A 239 -11.34 17.00 -1.84
C PRO A 239 -10.77 15.74 -2.52
N LEU A 240 -11.43 15.30 -3.59
CA LEU A 240 -10.82 14.43 -4.59
C LEU A 240 -9.74 15.20 -5.34
N ILE A 241 -8.74 14.47 -5.84
CA ILE A 241 -7.51 15.05 -6.41
C ILE A 241 -7.77 15.78 -7.74
N SER A 242 -8.73 15.34 -8.53
CA SER A 242 -8.97 15.84 -9.88
C SER A 242 -10.42 15.75 -10.30
N GLU A 243 -10.75 16.42 -11.42
CA GLU A 243 -12.04 16.34 -12.07
C GLU A 243 -12.37 14.93 -12.54
N GLU A 244 -11.38 14.23 -13.09
CA GLU A 244 -11.55 12.85 -13.56
C GLU A 244 -11.93 11.92 -12.40
N SER A 245 -11.30 12.08 -11.24
CA SER A 245 -11.64 11.29 -10.04
C SER A 245 -13.07 11.59 -9.57
N PHE A 246 -13.50 12.85 -9.66
CA PHE A 246 -14.85 13.26 -9.32
C PHE A 246 -15.87 12.70 -10.33
N GLN A 247 -15.61 12.81 -11.62
CA GLN A 247 -16.48 12.30 -12.68
C GLN A 247 -16.66 10.79 -12.55
N LEU A 248 -15.58 10.04 -12.38
CA LEU A 248 -15.63 8.59 -12.18
C LEU A 248 -16.50 8.19 -10.97
N MET A 249 -16.39 8.93 -9.86
CA MET A 249 -17.26 8.71 -8.70
C MET A 249 -18.73 8.95 -9.04
N GLN A 250 -19.06 10.05 -9.74
CA GLN A 250 -20.45 10.38 -10.10
C GLN A 250 -21.03 9.37 -11.10
N GLU A 251 -20.28 8.97 -12.12
CA GLU A 251 -20.68 7.93 -13.08
C GLU A 251 -20.98 6.61 -12.38
N THR A 252 -20.14 6.21 -11.42
CA THR A 252 -20.37 5.01 -10.61
C THR A 252 -21.67 5.12 -9.81
N ILE A 253 -21.91 6.25 -9.16
CA ILE A 253 -23.14 6.49 -8.37
C ILE A 253 -24.39 6.51 -9.27
N GLU A 254 -24.31 7.15 -10.43
CA GLU A 254 -25.40 7.20 -11.40
C GLU A 254 -25.73 5.80 -11.95
N SER A 255 -24.73 5.00 -12.27
CA SER A 255 -24.91 3.59 -12.66
C SER A 255 -25.66 2.81 -11.60
N LEU A 256 -25.25 2.91 -10.33
CA LEU A 256 -25.93 2.25 -9.21
C LEU A 256 -27.37 2.72 -9.02
N LYS A 257 -27.62 4.03 -9.08
CA LYS A 257 -28.98 4.60 -9.00
C LYS A 257 -29.87 4.14 -10.15
N SER A 258 -29.32 4.01 -11.37
CA SER A 258 -30.07 3.50 -12.54
C SER A 258 -30.53 2.06 -12.36
N LYS A 259 -29.76 1.26 -11.63
CA LYS A 259 -30.09 -0.11 -11.20
C LYS A 259 -31.05 -0.16 -10.00
N LYS A 260 -31.52 0.99 -9.51
CA LYS A 260 -32.39 1.14 -8.31
C LYS A 260 -31.72 0.65 -7.02
N ILE A 261 -30.40 0.70 -6.95
CA ILE A 261 -29.64 0.39 -5.74
C ILE A 261 -29.71 1.60 -4.81
N LYS A 262 -29.91 1.34 -3.50
CA LYS A 262 -29.97 2.41 -2.50
C LYS A 262 -28.59 3.01 -2.28
N VAL A 263 -28.43 4.28 -2.60
CA VAL A 263 -27.21 5.07 -2.37
C VAL A 263 -27.57 6.22 -1.43
N ILE A 264 -26.81 6.36 -0.34
CA ILE A 264 -26.94 7.42 0.66
C ILE A 264 -25.69 8.28 0.58
N GLY A 265 -25.82 9.59 0.38
CA GLY A 265 -24.70 10.50 0.16
C GLY A 265 -24.15 10.47 -1.26
N GLY A 266 -22.87 10.77 -1.42
CA GLY A 266 -22.18 10.81 -2.71
C GLY A 266 -22.32 12.13 -3.48
N ASP A 267 -23.06 13.10 -2.92
CA ASP A 267 -23.30 14.37 -3.57
C ASP A 267 -22.07 15.29 -3.52
N ARG A 268 -21.91 16.10 -4.58
CA ARG A 268 -20.90 17.17 -4.59
C ARG A 268 -21.28 18.25 -3.58
N LEU A 269 -20.29 18.70 -2.82
CA LEU A 269 -20.41 19.85 -1.94
C LEU A 269 -19.77 21.07 -2.61
N LYS A 270 -20.52 22.17 -2.67
CA LYS A 270 -20.02 23.48 -3.10
C LYS A 270 -19.47 24.19 -1.87
N ILE A 271 -18.18 24.01 -1.62
CA ILE A 271 -17.42 24.72 -0.60
C ILE A 271 -16.69 25.88 -1.27
N GLU A 272 -15.80 26.56 -0.74
CA GLU A 272 -15.24 27.87 -1.10
C GLU A 272 -14.72 28.05 -2.55
N ASP A 273 -14.16 27.00 -3.20
CA ASP A 273 -13.67 27.09 -4.59
C ASP A 273 -14.45 26.13 -5.50
N PRO A 274 -15.08 26.64 -6.58
CA PRO A 274 -15.81 25.80 -7.54
C PRO A 274 -14.90 24.82 -8.32
N LYS A 275 -13.58 24.97 -8.26
CA LYS A 275 -12.62 24.04 -8.85
C LYS A 275 -12.23 22.89 -7.93
N GLU A 276 -12.67 22.91 -6.68
CA GLU A 276 -12.39 21.84 -5.73
C GLU A 276 -13.52 20.80 -5.74
N TYR A 277 -13.12 19.53 -5.67
CA TYR A 277 -14.03 18.38 -5.83
C TYR A 277 -14.36 17.77 -4.47
N TYR A 278 -15.03 18.54 -3.61
CA TYR A 278 -15.55 18.04 -2.33
C TYR A 278 -16.79 17.20 -2.54
N VAL A 279 -16.83 16.02 -1.93
CA VAL A 279 -17.96 15.08 -2.04
C VAL A 279 -18.34 14.54 -0.66
N LYS A 280 -19.64 14.30 -0.46
CA LYS A 280 -20.08 13.46 0.66
C LYS A 280 -19.66 12.01 0.40
N PRO A 281 -19.18 11.26 1.41
CA PRO A 281 -19.05 9.82 1.28
C PRO A 281 -20.36 9.15 0.90
N ALA A 282 -20.28 8.11 0.09
CA ALA A 282 -21.44 7.34 -0.35
C ALA A 282 -21.50 5.99 0.38
N LEU A 283 -22.65 5.68 0.97
CA LEU A 283 -22.99 4.36 1.49
C LEU A 283 -23.94 3.67 0.49
N VAL A 284 -23.52 2.55 -0.06
CA VAL A 284 -24.23 1.81 -1.10
C VAL A 284 -24.72 0.49 -0.53
N LEU A 285 -26.03 0.32 -0.38
CA LEU A 285 -26.62 -0.89 0.18
C LEU A 285 -27.01 -1.86 -0.93
N VAL A 286 -26.34 -3.01 -0.98
CA VAL A 286 -26.54 -4.01 -2.04
C VAL A 286 -27.06 -5.34 -1.48
N ASN A 287 -28.01 -5.94 -2.19
CA ASN A 287 -28.55 -7.28 -1.85
C ASN A 287 -27.73 -8.40 -2.51
N LYS A 288 -27.10 -8.11 -3.64
CA LYS A 288 -26.21 -9.03 -4.38
C LYS A 288 -24.90 -8.31 -4.72
N VAL A 289 -23.91 -9.06 -5.13
CA VAL A 289 -22.66 -8.49 -5.62
C VAL A 289 -22.93 -7.80 -6.97
N GLU A 290 -22.62 -6.52 -7.07
CA GLU A 290 -22.73 -5.72 -8.27
C GLU A 290 -21.37 -5.59 -8.95
N GLU A 291 -21.35 -5.32 -10.25
CA GLU A 291 -20.13 -5.19 -11.04
C GLU A 291 -19.26 -4.02 -10.54
N GLU A 292 -19.90 -2.89 -10.21
CA GLU A 292 -19.22 -1.71 -9.66
C GLU A 292 -18.52 -2.02 -8.32
N MET A 293 -19.09 -2.93 -7.51
CA MET A 293 -18.49 -3.38 -6.26
C MET A 293 -17.20 -4.20 -6.47
N LEU A 294 -17.02 -4.81 -7.64
CA LEU A 294 -15.85 -5.63 -7.96
C LEU A 294 -14.69 -4.81 -8.55
N SER A 295 -14.92 -3.54 -8.85
CA SER A 295 -13.92 -2.62 -9.41
C SER A 295 -13.55 -1.55 -8.40
N GLU A 296 -12.30 -1.12 -8.41
CA GLU A 296 -11.87 -0.02 -7.57
C GLU A 296 -12.37 1.33 -8.14
N THR A 297 -13.20 2.04 -7.36
CA THR A 297 -13.41 3.48 -7.53
C THR A 297 -12.61 4.20 -6.47
N PHE A 298 -11.60 4.96 -6.88
CA PHE A 298 -10.66 5.62 -5.96
C PHE A 298 -11.27 6.90 -5.35
N ALA A 299 -12.42 6.70 -4.67
CA ALA A 299 -13.28 7.73 -4.08
C ALA A 299 -14.00 7.14 -2.84
N PRO A 300 -14.62 7.97 -2.00
CA PRO A 300 -15.24 7.51 -0.76
C PRO A 300 -16.62 6.85 -1.02
N ILE A 301 -16.61 5.67 -1.60
CA ILE A 301 -17.78 4.81 -1.83
C ILE A 301 -17.62 3.54 -1.02
N LEU A 302 -18.55 3.25 -0.11
CA LEU A 302 -18.59 2.03 0.68
C LEU A 302 -19.79 1.18 0.31
N TYR A 303 -19.55 0.02 -0.29
CA TYR A 303 -20.58 -0.98 -0.57
C TYR A 303 -20.82 -1.83 0.66
N VAL A 304 -22.07 -2.01 1.06
CA VAL A 304 -22.45 -2.82 2.22
C VAL A 304 -23.39 -3.93 1.82
N LYS A 305 -23.05 -5.14 2.20
CA LYS A 305 -23.84 -6.35 1.97
C LYS A 305 -23.96 -7.18 3.24
N SER A 306 -25.15 -7.73 3.49
CA SER A 306 -25.34 -8.70 4.58
C SER A 306 -24.80 -10.08 4.24
N TYR A 307 -24.42 -10.85 5.27
CA TYR A 307 -24.06 -12.26 5.19
C TYR A 307 -24.64 -13.04 6.38
N GLU A 308 -24.67 -14.37 6.27
CA GLU A 308 -25.13 -15.28 7.34
C GLU A 308 -24.03 -16.18 7.85
N ASP A 309 -23.23 -16.77 6.96
CA ASP A 309 -22.09 -17.63 7.29
C ASP A 309 -20.77 -16.88 7.04
N ILE A 310 -19.87 -16.92 8.01
CA ILE A 310 -18.55 -16.27 7.91
C ILE A 310 -17.72 -16.77 6.71
N LYS A 311 -17.89 -18.03 6.32
CA LYS A 311 -17.19 -18.59 5.16
C LYS A 311 -17.65 -17.95 3.85
N ASP A 312 -18.94 -17.62 3.75
CA ASP A 312 -19.47 -16.87 2.60
C ASP A 312 -18.92 -15.44 2.57
N ALA A 313 -18.80 -14.81 3.74
CA ALA A 313 -18.18 -13.48 3.84
C ALA A 313 -16.71 -13.49 3.41
N ILE A 314 -15.94 -14.48 3.87
CA ILE A 314 -14.52 -14.68 3.46
C ILE A 314 -14.45 -14.96 1.95
N TYR A 315 -15.32 -15.82 1.42
CA TYR A 315 -15.37 -16.08 -0.02
C TYR A 315 -15.67 -14.81 -0.82
N MET A 316 -16.67 -14.02 -0.43
CA MET A 316 -17.00 -12.76 -1.10
C MET A 316 -15.85 -11.73 -0.98
N GLN A 317 -15.15 -11.71 0.15
CA GLN A 317 -13.97 -10.88 0.32
C GLN A 317 -12.88 -11.25 -0.69
N ASN A 318 -12.53 -12.53 -0.79
CA ASN A 318 -11.44 -13.04 -1.61
C ASN A 318 -11.78 -13.04 -3.11
N ASN A 319 -13.07 -13.02 -3.48
CA ASN A 319 -13.54 -13.11 -4.87
C ASN A 319 -13.46 -11.76 -5.61
N VAL A 320 -12.29 -11.14 -5.58
CA VAL A 320 -11.93 -9.97 -6.38
C VAL A 320 -10.52 -10.14 -6.92
N LYS A 321 -10.16 -9.31 -7.90
CA LYS A 321 -8.84 -9.38 -8.55
C LYS A 321 -7.70 -8.86 -7.67
N GLN A 322 -8.01 -7.98 -6.72
CA GLN A 322 -7.04 -7.37 -5.81
C GLN A 322 -6.92 -8.17 -4.50
N GLY A 323 -5.79 -8.00 -3.81
CA GLY A 323 -5.52 -8.64 -2.53
C GLY A 323 -4.57 -7.82 -1.67
N LEU A 324 -4.86 -6.51 -1.47
CA LEU A 324 -3.96 -5.65 -0.68
C LEU A 324 -4.24 -5.76 0.82
N SER A 325 -5.43 -5.34 1.25
CA SER A 325 -5.76 -5.24 2.68
C SER A 325 -7.17 -5.72 2.97
N SER A 326 -7.34 -6.25 4.16
CA SER A 326 -8.59 -6.80 4.66
C SER A 326 -8.72 -6.62 6.16
N SER A 327 -9.94 -6.72 6.69
CA SER A 327 -10.17 -6.63 8.13
C SER A 327 -11.35 -7.49 8.56
N ILE A 328 -11.31 -7.94 9.83
CA ILE A 328 -12.44 -8.53 10.52
C ILE A 328 -12.66 -7.82 11.86
N PHE A 329 -13.91 -7.56 12.20
CA PHE A 329 -14.32 -7.07 13.51
C PHE A 329 -15.09 -8.17 14.24
N THR A 330 -14.50 -8.69 15.31
CA THR A 330 -15.05 -9.79 16.08
C THR A 330 -14.45 -9.84 17.50
N ASN A 331 -15.21 -10.34 18.45
CA ASN A 331 -14.71 -10.73 19.77
C ASN A 331 -14.63 -12.26 19.93
N ASP A 332 -14.89 -13.03 18.87
CA ASP A 332 -14.69 -14.48 18.86
C ASP A 332 -13.30 -14.83 18.32
N MET A 333 -12.51 -15.51 19.15
CA MET A 333 -11.15 -15.92 18.79
C MET A 333 -11.14 -16.88 17.60
N ARG A 334 -12.16 -17.76 17.46
CA ARG A 334 -12.21 -18.72 16.34
C ARG A 334 -12.46 -18.04 15.01
N GLU A 335 -13.29 -16.98 14.99
CA GLU A 335 -13.52 -16.19 13.79
C GLU A 335 -12.24 -15.43 13.39
N SER A 336 -11.52 -14.84 14.35
CA SER A 336 -10.27 -14.16 14.09
C SER A 336 -9.17 -15.09 13.58
N GLU A 337 -9.00 -16.28 14.21
CA GLU A 337 -8.01 -17.26 13.77
C GLU A 337 -8.37 -17.87 12.41
N LEU A 338 -9.64 -18.13 12.13
CA LEU A 338 -10.09 -18.56 10.80
C LEU A 338 -9.74 -17.50 9.73
N PHE A 339 -10.00 -16.23 10.03
CA PHE A 339 -9.73 -15.13 9.11
C PHE A 339 -8.23 -14.95 8.81
N LEU A 340 -7.36 -15.17 9.80
CA LEU A 340 -5.91 -15.08 9.66
C LEU A 340 -5.25 -16.36 9.14
N SER A 341 -6.00 -17.48 9.05
CA SER A 341 -5.48 -18.74 8.55
C SER A 341 -5.31 -18.74 7.02
N GLU A 342 -4.68 -19.80 6.50
CA GLU A 342 -4.51 -20.05 5.07
C GLU A 342 -5.84 -20.16 4.28
N SER A 343 -6.95 -20.51 4.96
CA SER A 343 -8.30 -20.55 4.39
C SER A 343 -9.10 -19.26 4.63
N GLY A 344 -8.48 -18.27 5.25
CA GLY A 344 -9.08 -16.98 5.55
C GLY A 344 -8.84 -15.92 4.47
N SER A 345 -8.35 -14.76 4.87
CA SER A 345 -8.05 -13.66 3.94
C SER A 345 -6.86 -14.00 3.02
N ASP A 346 -7.01 -13.74 1.72
CA ASP A 346 -5.96 -13.87 0.71
C ASP A 346 -5.20 -12.56 0.43
N CYS A 347 -5.35 -11.57 1.30
CA CYS A 347 -4.69 -10.27 1.19
C CYS A 347 -3.29 -10.30 1.84
N GLY A 348 -2.42 -9.40 1.37
CA GLY A 348 -1.10 -9.21 1.99
C GLY A 348 -1.17 -8.59 3.39
N ILE A 349 -2.29 -7.91 3.72
CA ILE A 349 -2.57 -7.32 5.03
C ILE A 349 -3.91 -7.84 5.53
N ALA A 350 -3.93 -8.48 6.70
CA ALA A 350 -5.14 -8.97 7.36
C ALA A 350 -5.18 -8.48 8.81
N ASN A 351 -6.18 -7.67 9.13
CA ASN A 351 -6.31 -7.00 10.40
C ASN A 351 -7.48 -7.54 11.24
N VAL A 352 -7.38 -7.49 12.55
CA VAL A 352 -8.46 -7.84 13.48
C VAL A 352 -8.77 -6.65 14.37
N ASN A 353 -10.03 -6.24 14.43
CA ASN A 353 -10.55 -5.14 15.26
C ASN A 353 -9.86 -3.78 14.98
N ILE A 354 -9.33 -3.62 13.80
CA ILE A 354 -8.83 -2.37 13.24
C ILE A 354 -9.21 -2.33 11.75
N GLY A 355 -9.35 -1.15 11.17
CA GLY A 355 -9.74 -1.03 9.76
C GLY A 355 -8.65 -1.48 8.77
N THR A 356 -8.99 -1.43 7.48
CA THR A 356 -8.08 -1.84 6.38
C THR A 356 -6.95 -0.85 6.12
N SER A 357 -7.09 0.41 6.59
CA SER A 357 -6.11 1.48 6.36
C SER A 357 -5.16 1.60 7.54
N GLY A 358 -3.87 1.58 7.25
CA GLY A 358 -2.80 1.75 8.22
C GLY A 358 -1.64 0.82 7.90
N ALA A 359 -0.48 1.40 7.63
CA ALA A 359 0.79 0.69 7.56
C ALA A 359 1.61 1.07 8.80
N GLU A 360 2.32 0.11 9.33
CA GLU A 360 3.28 0.32 10.42
C GLU A 360 4.69 0.03 9.92
N ILE A 361 5.64 0.90 10.26
CA ILE A 361 7.01 0.84 9.73
C ILE A 361 7.70 -0.50 10.01
N GLY A 362 7.41 -1.19 11.07
CA GLY A 362 8.00 -2.49 11.39
C GLY A 362 7.54 -3.64 10.50
N GLY A 363 6.39 -3.53 9.86
CA GLY A 363 5.80 -4.54 9.01
C GLY A 363 6.14 -4.38 7.53
N ALA A 364 6.22 -5.48 6.79
CA ALA A 364 6.30 -5.45 5.34
C ALA A 364 4.94 -5.07 4.76
N PHE A 365 4.89 -4.04 3.91
CA PHE A 365 3.69 -3.58 3.24
C PHE A 365 3.62 -4.12 1.82
N GLY A 366 2.46 -4.59 1.40
CA GLY A 366 2.21 -5.03 0.03
C GLY A 366 1.04 -5.98 -0.08
N GLY A 367 0.65 -6.27 -1.30
CA GLY A 367 -0.51 -7.08 -1.64
C GLY A 367 -0.20 -8.25 -2.54
N GLU A 368 -1.28 -8.96 -2.86
CA GLU A 368 -1.31 -10.13 -3.73
C GLU A 368 -2.21 -9.87 -4.96
N LYS A 369 -2.20 -10.77 -5.91
CA LYS A 369 -3.04 -10.74 -7.13
C LYS A 369 -2.81 -9.47 -7.98
N ASP A 370 -3.88 -8.82 -8.45
CA ASP A 370 -3.80 -7.59 -9.27
C ASP A 370 -3.31 -6.35 -8.50
N THR A 371 -3.10 -6.46 -7.19
CA THR A 371 -2.41 -5.42 -6.41
C THR A 371 -0.91 -5.37 -6.73
N GLY A 372 -0.36 -6.43 -7.29
CA GLY A 372 1.05 -6.50 -7.67
C GLY A 372 1.81 -7.53 -6.87
N GLY A 373 3.04 -7.21 -6.49
CA GLY A 373 3.91 -8.15 -5.77
C GLY A 373 5.20 -7.51 -5.31
N GLY A 374 5.82 -8.19 -4.38
CA GLY A 374 6.92 -7.67 -3.59
C GLY A 374 6.43 -7.14 -2.25
N ARG A 375 7.31 -6.49 -1.52
CA ARG A 375 6.96 -5.80 -0.26
C ARG A 375 7.79 -4.54 -0.12
N GLU A 376 7.18 -3.51 0.45
CA GLU A 376 7.81 -2.24 0.79
C GLU A 376 7.87 -2.05 2.32
N SER A 377 8.37 -0.91 2.76
CA SER A 377 8.43 -0.46 4.15
C SER A 377 9.31 -1.33 5.04
N GLY A 378 8.77 -2.13 5.96
CA GLY A 378 9.47 -2.77 7.05
C GLY A 378 9.91 -4.21 6.82
N SER A 379 10.20 -4.89 7.93
CA SER A 379 10.58 -6.31 7.98
C SER A 379 11.78 -6.60 7.06
N ASP A 380 11.63 -7.54 6.16
CA ASP A 380 12.67 -7.98 5.22
C ASP A 380 12.55 -7.36 3.82
N ALA A 381 11.73 -6.31 3.65
CA ALA A 381 11.55 -5.60 2.38
C ALA A 381 12.88 -5.09 1.78
N TRP A 382 13.89 -4.80 2.61
CA TRP A 382 15.24 -4.43 2.19
C TRP A 382 15.88 -5.43 1.22
N LYS A 383 15.49 -6.72 1.27
CA LYS A 383 16.00 -7.77 0.38
C LYS A 383 15.66 -7.52 -1.10
N ASN A 384 14.59 -6.77 -1.39
CA ASN A 384 14.25 -6.35 -2.75
C ASN A 384 15.30 -5.41 -3.34
N TYR A 385 15.96 -4.63 -2.49
CA TYR A 385 16.97 -3.62 -2.85
C TYR A 385 18.40 -4.18 -2.90
N MET A 386 18.56 -5.49 -2.76
CA MET A 386 19.86 -6.16 -2.78
C MET A 386 19.86 -7.37 -3.71
N ARG A 387 21.03 -7.79 -4.14
CA ARG A 387 21.23 -9.08 -4.80
C ARG A 387 21.86 -10.07 -3.83
N ARG A 388 21.31 -11.26 -3.79
CA ARG A 388 21.84 -12.36 -2.99
C ARG A 388 22.90 -13.11 -3.79
N VAL A 389 24.04 -13.38 -3.15
CA VAL A 389 25.15 -14.16 -3.70
C VAL A 389 25.37 -15.37 -2.83
N THR A 390 25.31 -16.55 -3.39
CA THR A 390 25.76 -17.78 -2.73
C THR A 390 27.24 -17.96 -3.02
N ALA A 391 28.05 -17.98 -1.97
CA ALA A 391 29.52 -18.10 -2.05
C ALA A 391 29.98 -19.36 -1.34
N THR A 392 30.75 -20.17 -2.05
CA THR A 392 31.45 -21.33 -1.47
C THR A 392 32.94 -21.04 -1.47
N VAL A 393 33.60 -21.22 -0.32
CA VAL A 393 35.02 -21.04 -0.17
C VAL A 393 35.65 -22.38 0.21
N ASN A 394 36.57 -22.89 -0.61
CA ASN A 394 37.43 -23.98 -0.29
C ASN A 394 38.65 -23.43 0.47
N TYR A 395 38.88 -23.88 1.70
CA TYR A 395 40.06 -23.55 2.51
C TYR A 395 40.94 -24.76 2.77
N GLY A 396 40.68 -25.88 2.07
CA GLY A 396 41.51 -27.05 2.03
C GLY A 396 42.48 -27.06 0.85
N GLU A 397 43.31 -28.07 0.78
CA GLU A 397 44.27 -28.29 -0.31
C GLU A 397 43.65 -29.19 -1.42
N ASP A 398 42.60 -29.93 -1.08
CA ASP A 398 41.92 -30.84 -2.01
C ASP A 398 40.71 -30.17 -2.68
N LEU A 399 40.42 -30.54 -3.92
CA LEU A 399 39.23 -30.13 -4.64
C LEU A 399 38.30 -31.34 -4.87
N PRO A 400 37.43 -31.69 -3.92
CA PRO A 400 36.49 -32.77 -4.08
C PRO A 400 35.44 -32.38 -5.13
N LEU A 401 35.51 -32.98 -6.29
CA LEU A 401 34.57 -32.77 -7.38
C LEU A 401 33.26 -33.55 -7.11
N ALA A 402 32.15 -32.98 -7.54
CA ALA A 402 30.87 -33.66 -7.45
C ALA A 402 30.86 -34.92 -8.31
N GLN A 403 30.09 -35.95 -7.91
CA GLN A 403 29.88 -37.19 -8.66
C GLN A 403 31.13 -38.07 -8.87
N GLY A 404 32.18 -37.86 -8.09
CA GLY A 404 33.40 -38.69 -8.18
C GLY A 404 34.15 -38.55 -9.51
N VAL A 405 33.99 -37.38 -10.15
CA VAL A 405 34.77 -37.07 -11.37
C VAL A 405 36.22 -36.79 -10.97
N GLU A 406 37.16 -37.50 -11.58
CA GLU A 406 38.61 -37.29 -11.44
C GLU A 406 39.14 -36.76 -12.79
N PHE A 407 40.07 -35.82 -12.73
CA PHE A 407 40.84 -35.38 -13.89
C PHE A 407 42.26 -35.85 -13.71
N ASP A 408 42.80 -36.54 -14.71
CA ASP A 408 44.18 -36.92 -14.74
C ASP A 408 45.04 -35.64 -14.74
N GLU A 409 46.00 -35.54 -13.81
CA GLU A 409 47.01 -34.50 -13.87
C GLU A 409 47.89 -34.71 -15.10
N THR A 410 47.82 -33.80 -16.07
CA THR A 410 48.68 -33.76 -17.25
C THR A 410 49.97 -33.05 -16.97
#